data_de0e07c0bcc0ab0ec7f172b3a011e779
#
_entry.id   de0e07c0bcc0ab0ec7f172b3a011e779
#
_cell.length_a   1.000
_cell.length_b   1.000
_cell.length_c   1.000
_cell.angle_alpha   90.00
_cell.angle_beta   90.00
_cell.angle_gamma   90.00
#
_symmetry.space_group_name_H-M   'P 1'
#
loop_
_entity.id
_entity.type
_entity.pdbx_description
1 polymer ?
#
loop_
_entity_poly.entity_id
_entity_poly.type
_entity_poly.pdbx_seq_one_letter_code
_entity_poly.pdbx_strand_id
1 'polypeptide(L)'
;MPSTRCDVLSEGVKYAGSKRRLLPRILELAERTGALSVLDGFSGTTRVSQAFARSGYRVVANDIAAWSRVFATCYLQGHQGGVDYGSLIDHLNNLAPADGWFTEHYGGQAGEGMSTSRDGLKKPWQVHNTRKLDAIRDEIDLLTLQSVERAVALTSLMLALDRVDNTVGHHSSYLKNWAPRSYRDLLLEVPRLVDGEQEHAVCCEDILECCDQEVDLA
;
A
#
# COMPACT_ATOMS: atom_id res chain seq x y z
N MET A 1 8.75 5.98 26.21
CA MET A 1 7.66 5.62 25.32
C MET A 1 7.72 6.45 24.04
N PRO A 2 8.34 5.99 22.97
CA PRO A 2 8.40 6.74 21.71
C PRO A 2 7.73 6.02 20.53
N SER A 3 6.75 5.15 20.78
CA SER A 3 6.14 4.34 19.71
C SER A 3 4.95 5.00 19.00
N THR A 4 4.32 6.01 19.60
CA THR A 4 3.06 6.57 19.13
C THR A 4 3.19 7.66 18.05
N ARG A 5 4.33 8.31 17.91
CA ARG A 5 4.51 9.41 16.92
C ARG A 5 4.77 8.93 15.50
N CYS A 6 5.47 7.82 15.30
CA CYS A 6 5.77 7.31 13.96
C CYS A 6 4.57 6.63 13.28
N ASP A 7 3.62 6.08 14.03
CA ASP A 7 2.44 5.40 13.47
C ASP A 7 1.39 6.37 12.93
N VAL A 8 1.46 7.63 13.34
CA VAL A 8 0.59 8.71 12.84
C VAL A 8 1.08 9.26 11.51
N LEU A 9 2.39 9.15 11.23
CA LEU A 9 3.00 9.82 10.08
C LEU A 9 2.87 9.06 8.75
N SER A 10 2.68 7.75 8.76
CA SER A 10 2.57 6.98 7.52
C SER A 10 1.92 5.62 7.69
N GLU A 11 1.15 5.20 6.71
CA GLU A 11 0.60 3.86 6.55
C GLU A 11 1.32 3.12 5.41
N GLY A 12 1.23 1.80 5.35
CA GLY A 12 1.76 1.00 4.25
C GLY A 12 2.08 -0.44 4.65
N VAL A 13 2.39 -1.24 3.66
CA VAL A 13 2.72 -2.67 3.80
C VAL A 13 4.06 -2.91 4.52
N LYS A 14 4.25 -4.12 4.98
CA LYS A 14 5.56 -4.60 5.45
C LYS A 14 6.53 -4.65 4.28
N TYR A 15 7.65 -3.97 4.42
CA TYR A 15 8.66 -3.90 3.36
C TYR A 15 10.07 -3.86 3.95
N ALA A 16 10.94 -4.75 3.44
CA ALA A 16 12.36 -4.74 3.80
C ALA A 16 13.01 -3.45 3.26
N GLY A 17 13.64 -2.67 4.13
CA GLY A 17 14.18 -1.36 3.75
C GLY A 17 13.23 -0.18 3.99
N SER A 18 12.07 -0.40 4.61
CA SER A 18 11.16 0.68 5.01
C SER A 18 11.87 1.73 5.88
N LYS A 19 11.73 3.01 5.52
CA LYS A 19 12.31 4.15 6.24
C LYS A 19 11.50 4.58 7.46
N ARG A 20 10.41 3.85 7.82
CA ARG A 20 9.50 4.22 8.92
C ARG A 20 10.21 4.68 10.20
N ARG A 21 11.29 3.98 10.60
CA ARG A 21 12.04 4.31 11.82
C ARG A 21 12.89 5.58 11.69
N LEU A 22 13.18 5.98 10.45
CA LEU A 22 13.99 7.15 10.15
C LEU A 22 13.17 8.42 9.94
N LEU A 23 11.83 8.31 9.79
CA LEU A 23 10.95 9.45 9.48
C LEU A 23 11.17 10.66 10.40
N PRO A 24 11.27 10.53 11.75
CA PRO A 24 11.47 11.68 12.60
C PRO A 24 12.78 12.40 12.30
N ARG A 25 13.85 11.64 11.99
CA ARG A 25 15.16 12.22 11.66
C ARG A 25 15.18 12.87 10.28
N ILE A 26 14.49 12.26 9.30
CA ILE A 26 14.36 12.80 7.94
C ILE A 26 13.63 14.15 8.01
N LEU A 27 12.52 14.23 8.72
CA LEU A 27 11.74 15.47 8.89
C LEU A 27 12.55 16.54 9.62
N GLU A 28 13.25 16.20 10.71
CA GLU A 28 14.13 17.13 11.43
C GLU A 28 15.21 17.74 10.52
N LEU A 29 15.81 16.91 9.65
CA LEU A 29 16.84 17.39 8.72
C LEU A 29 16.25 18.30 7.65
N ALA A 30 15.09 17.96 7.11
CA ALA A 30 14.40 18.77 6.11
C ALA A 30 13.96 20.12 6.69
N GLU A 31 13.43 20.15 7.90
CA GLU A 31 13.04 21.39 8.59
C GLU A 31 14.20 22.41 8.69
N ARG A 32 15.43 21.92 8.90
CA ARG A 32 16.63 22.77 8.97
C ARG A 32 17.00 23.44 7.65
N THR A 33 16.52 22.92 6.52
CA THR A 33 16.79 23.52 5.20
C THR A 33 15.88 24.70 4.89
N GLY A 34 14.73 24.80 5.58
CA GLY A 34 13.68 25.77 5.26
C GLY A 34 12.92 25.45 3.98
N ALA A 35 13.09 24.24 3.41
CA ALA A 35 12.38 23.78 2.24
C ALA A 35 10.86 23.78 2.45
N LEU A 36 10.10 24.06 1.41
CA LEU A 36 8.64 23.99 1.38
C LEU A 36 8.15 22.87 0.45
N SER A 37 9.02 22.40 -0.44
CA SER A 37 8.75 21.35 -1.41
C SER A 37 9.85 20.29 -1.44
N VAL A 38 9.45 19.03 -1.69
CA VAL A 38 10.36 17.88 -1.61
C VAL A 38 10.10 16.93 -2.78
N LEU A 39 11.16 16.45 -3.42
CA LEU A 39 11.15 15.30 -4.31
C LEU A 39 11.53 14.03 -3.52
N ASP A 40 10.60 13.08 -3.42
CA ASP A 40 10.87 11.71 -2.99
C ASP A 40 11.11 10.86 -4.23
N GLY A 41 12.34 10.82 -4.72
CA GLY A 41 12.72 10.26 -6.01
C GLY A 41 12.62 8.74 -6.11
N PHE A 42 12.57 8.01 -4.97
CA PHE A 42 12.44 6.56 -4.84
C PHE A 42 11.41 6.22 -3.77
N SER A 43 10.17 6.62 -4.00
CA SER A 43 9.12 6.68 -2.98
C SER A 43 8.71 5.31 -2.43
N GLY A 44 8.89 4.22 -3.19
CA GLY A 44 8.59 2.86 -2.76
C GLY A 44 7.19 2.73 -2.14
N THR A 45 7.11 2.39 -0.86
CA THR A 45 5.85 2.32 -0.12
C THR A 45 5.32 3.68 0.34
N THR A 46 5.87 4.77 -0.17
CA THR A 46 5.47 6.19 0.03
C THR A 46 5.49 6.69 1.48
N ARG A 47 6.14 5.98 2.39
CA ARG A 47 6.14 6.38 3.82
C ARG A 47 6.81 7.72 4.05
N VAL A 48 7.87 8.03 3.30
CA VAL A 48 8.58 9.32 3.37
C VAL A 48 7.70 10.41 2.77
N SER A 49 7.15 10.18 1.58
CA SER A 49 6.22 11.09 0.91
C SER A 49 5.03 11.47 1.80
N GLN A 50 4.38 10.47 2.44
CA GLN A 50 3.27 10.70 3.37
C GLN A 50 3.68 11.54 4.58
N ALA A 51 4.87 11.25 5.15
CA ALA A 51 5.36 11.99 6.32
C ALA A 51 5.62 13.46 5.98
N PHE A 52 6.22 13.74 4.83
CA PHE A 52 6.42 15.11 4.34
C PHE A 52 5.09 15.82 4.09
N ALA A 53 4.18 15.18 3.36
CA ALA A 53 2.88 15.77 3.06
C ALA A 53 2.09 16.11 4.33
N ARG A 54 2.05 15.18 5.32
CA ARG A 54 1.42 15.42 6.64
C ARG A 54 2.12 16.48 7.48
N SER A 55 3.37 16.79 7.17
CA SER A 55 4.14 17.88 7.81
C SER A 55 4.03 19.19 7.07
N GLY A 56 3.19 19.29 6.04
CA GLY A 56 2.90 20.53 5.32
C GLY A 56 3.78 20.80 4.11
N TYR A 57 4.64 19.87 3.69
CA TYR A 57 5.45 20.03 2.49
C TYR A 57 4.63 19.73 1.23
N ARG A 58 4.86 20.47 0.16
CA ARG A 58 4.48 20.03 -1.19
C ARG A 58 5.39 18.86 -1.59
N VAL A 59 4.82 17.75 -2.03
CA VAL A 59 5.58 16.54 -2.35
C VAL A 59 5.42 16.19 -3.83
N VAL A 60 6.55 15.91 -4.47
CA VAL A 60 6.63 15.17 -5.73
C VAL A 60 7.11 13.77 -5.39
N ALA A 61 6.26 12.75 -5.55
CA ALA A 61 6.61 11.36 -5.30
C ALA A 61 6.88 10.66 -6.64
N ASN A 62 8.07 10.12 -6.81
CA ASN A 62 8.46 9.35 -7.99
C ASN A 62 8.93 7.95 -7.61
N ASP A 63 8.65 6.99 -8.47
CA ASP A 63 9.27 5.65 -8.45
C ASP A 63 9.01 4.98 -9.81
N ILE A 64 9.95 4.23 -10.32
CA ILE A 64 9.79 3.48 -11.57
C ILE A 64 8.78 2.32 -11.43
N ALA A 65 8.52 1.87 -10.20
CA ALA A 65 7.62 0.76 -9.94
C ALA A 65 6.15 1.20 -9.96
N ALA A 66 5.34 0.59 -10.83
CA ALA A 66 3.92 0.92 -10.99
C ALA A 66 3.11 0.78 -9.67
N TRP A 67 3.44 -0.19 -8.82
CA TRP A 67 2.78 -0.37 -7.52
C TRP A 67 3.07 0.79 -6.55
N SER A 68 4.26 1.39 -6.62
CA SER A 68 4.61 2.58 -5.85
C SER A 68 3.75 3.78 -6.27
N ARG A 69 3.56 3.98 -7.58
CA ARG A 69 2.64 5.00 -8.11
C ARG A 69 1.21 4.81 -7.57
N VAL A 70 0.73 3.57 -7.47
CA VAL A 70 -0.59 3.29 -6.89
C VAL A 70 -0.67 3.78 -5.45
N PHE A 71 0.31 3.47 -4.62
CA PHE A 71 0.36 3.99 -3.25
C PHE A 71 0.44 5.52 -3.20
N ALA A 72 1.32 6.11 -4.01
CA ALA A 72 1.48 7.58 -4.04
C ALA A 72 0.18 8.28 -4.46
N THR A 73 -0.48 7.81 -5.53
CA THR A 73 -1.77 8.35 -5.98
C THR A 73 -2.83 8.23 -4.89
N CYS A 74 -2.94 7.06 -4.24
CA CYS A 74 -3.88 6.87 -3.16
C CYS A 74 -3.64 7.85 -2.02
N TYR A 75 -2.44 7.87 -1.44
CA TYR A 75 -2.18 8.64 -0.22
C TYR A 75 -2.12 10.14 -0.45
N LEU A 76 -1.52 10.60 -1.56
CA LEU A 76 -1.25 12.00 -1.80
C LEU A 76 -2.37 12.72 -2.57
N GLN A 77 -3.16 11.99 -3.35
CA GLN A 77 -4.22 12.57 -4.19
C GLN A 77 -5.62 12.09 -3.79
N GLY A 78 -5.74 11.08 -2.93
CA GLY A 78 -7.02 10.48 -2.55
C GLY A 78 -7.97 11.42 -1.81
N HIS A 79 -7.45 12.41 -1.10
CA HIS A 79 -8.28 13.39 -0.38
C HIS A 79 -8.88 14.48 -1.31
N GLN A 80 -8.32 14.66 -2.49
CA GLN A 80 -8.77 15.67 -3.43
C GLN A 80 -10.20 15.37 -3.91
N GLY A 81 -11.09 16.35 -3.82
CA GLY A 81 -12.48 16.23 -4.31
C GLY A 81 -13.51 15.72 -3.31
N GLY A 82 -13.15 15.44 -2.06
CA GLY A 82 -14.12 15.07 -1.00
C GLY A 82 -14.88 13.77 -1.27
N VAL A 83 -14.29 12.83 -2.03
CA VAL A 83 -14.92 11.56 -2.40
C VAL A 83 -15.02 10.64 -1.18
N ASP A 84 -16.21 10.10 -0.92
CA ASP A 84 -16.41 9.03 0.05
C ASP A 84 -16.14 7.67 -0.59
N TYR A 85 -15.03 7.06 -0.23
CA TYR A 85 -14.66 5.71 -0.70
C TYR A 85 -15.34 4.58 0.08
N GLY A 86 -16.09 4.89 1.15
CA GLY A 86 -16.76 3.88 1.99
C GLY A 86 -17.64 2.96 1.17
N SER A 87 -18.51 3.52 0.32
CA SER A 87 -19.41 2.74 -0.53
C SER A 87 -18.68 1.80 -1.50
N LEU A 88 -17.55 2.22 -2.07
CA LEU A 88 -16.72 1.39 -2.94
C LEU A 88 -16.09 0.23 -2.13
N ILE A 89 -15.53 0.52 -0.98
CA ILE A 89 -14.90 -0.48 -0.11
C ILE A 89 -15.95 -1.48 0.41
N ASP A 90 -17.13 -1.02 0.79
CA ASP A 90 -18.24 -1.89 1.21
C ASP A 90 -18.71 -2.79 0.07
N HIS A 91 -18.86 -2.26 -1.15
CA HIS A 91 -19.17 -3.05 -2.34
C HIS A 91 -18.15 -4.18 -2.54
N LEU A 92 -16.86 -3.87 -2.54
CA LEU A 92 -15.78 -4.83 -2.71
C LEU A 92 -15.74 -5.88 -1.58
N ASN A 93 -16.01 -5.46 -0.35
CA ASN A 93 -16.10 -6.36 0.80
C ASN A 93 -17.29 -7.33 0.72
N ASN A 94 -18.37 -6.99 0.05
CA ASN A 94 -19.58 -7.81 -0.05
C ASN A 94 -19.56 -8.80 -1.24
N LEU A 95 -18.54 -8.78 -2.11
CA LEU A 95 -18.42 -9.72 -3.22
C LEU A 95 -18.34 -11.17 -2.74
N ALA A 96 -19.01 -12.06 -3.44
CA ALA A 96 -18.85 -13.50 -3.22
C ALA A 96 -17.45 -13.95 -3.64
N PRO A 97 -16.76 -14.81 -2.85
CA PRO A 97 -15.47 -15.37 -3.24
C PRO A 97 -15.55 -16.17 -4.53
N ALA A 98 -14.56 -16.04 -5.41
CA ALA A 98 -14.47 -16.76 -6.68
C ALA A 98 -13.09 -17.43 -6.83
N ASP A 99 -13.04 -18.56 -7.52
CA ASP A 99 -11.78 -19.19 -7.89
C ASP A 99 -11.20 -18.45 -9.11
N GLY A 100 -9.91 -18.10 -9.04
CA GLY A 100 -9.22 -17.41 -10.11
C GLY A 100 -7.72 -17.63 -10.06
N TRP A 101 -6.98 -16.77 -10.76
CA TRP A 101 -5.55 -16.92 -10.95
C TRP A 101 -4.75 -16.87 -9.63
N PHE A 102 -5.12 -15.97 -8.70
CA PHE A 102 -4.43 -15.88 -7.42
C PHE A 102 -4.70 -17.10 -6.54
N THR A 103 -5.90 -17.64 -6.59
CA THR A 103 -6.25 -18.87 -5.85
C THR A 103 -5.45 -20.05 -6.36
N GLU A 104 -5.32 -20.21 -7.66
CA GLU A 104 -4.55 -21.28 -8.28
C GLU A 104 -3.05 -21.19 -7.89
N HIS A 105 -2.45 -19.99 -7.96
CA HIS A 105 -1.01 -19.81 -7.83
C HIS A 105 -0.54 -19.53 -6.40
N TYR A 106 -1.35 -18.84 -5.59
CA TYR A 106 -0.96 -18.33 -4.26
C TYR A 106 -1.82 -18.82 -3.11
N GLY A 107 -2.92 -19.53 -3.39
CA GLY A 107 -3.81 -20.07 -2.37
C GLY A 107 -3.28 -21.37 -1.75
N GLY A 108 -3.11 -21.36 -0.44
CA GLY A 108 -2.78 -22.56 0.32
C GLY A 108 -3.98 -23.17 1.00
N GLN A 109 -3.95 -24.48 1.29
CA GLN A 109 -5.05 -25.18 1.93
C GLN A 109 -5.28 -24.66 3.35
N ALA A 110 -6.54 -24.38 3.67
CA ALA A 110 -6.94 -24.01 5.02
C ALA A 110 -6.98 -25.27 5.92
N GLY A 111 -6.56 -25.14 7.17
CA GLY A 111 -6.85 -26.13 8.22
C GLY A 111 -5.80 -27.21 8.45
N GLU A 112 -4.75 -27.32 7.64
CA GLU A 112 -3.75 -28.40 7.78
C GLU A 112 -2.50 -28.02 8.64
N GLY A 113 -2.49 -26.88 9.32
CA GLY A 113 -1.38 -26.40 10.15
C GLY A 113 -0.13 -26.01 9.37
N MET A 114 0.09 -26.57 8.18
CA MET A 114 1.24 -26.26 7.30
C MET A 114 0.80 -25.37 6.13
N SER A 115 1.62 -24.36 5.82
CA SER A 115 1.35 -23.43 4.72
C SER A 115 1.76 -23.97 3.35
N THR A 116 1.48 -25.24 3.11
CA THR A 116 1.75 -25.92 1.84
C THR A 116 0.46 -26.13 1.06
N SER A 117 0.54 -26.10 -0.26
CA SER A 117 -0.54 -26.47 -1.16
C SER A 117 -0.38 -27.93 -1.61
N ARG A 118 -1.32 -28.39 -2.49
CA ARG A 118 -1.28 -29.74 -3.08
C ARG A 118 0.00 -30.03 -3.87
N ASP A 119 0.64 -29.00 -4.41
CA ASP A 119 1.92 -29.07 -5.11
C ASP A 119 3.14 -29.14 -4.16
N GLY A 120 2.92 -29.14 -2.83
CA GLY A 120 3.97 -29.13 -1.81
C GLY A 120 4.67 -27.79 -1.60
N LEU A 121 4.28 -26.74 -2.34
CA LEU A 121 4.86 -25.41 -2.22
C LEU A 121 4.18 -24.64 -1.09
N LYS A 122 4.97 -23.85 -0.38
CA LYS A 122 4.45 -22.92 0.62
C LYS A 122 3.76 -21.76 -0.07
N LYS A 123 2.61 -21.36 0.47
CA LYS A 123 1.78 -20.27 -0.09
C LYS A 123 1.68 -19.11 0.88
N PRO A 124 1.59 -17.86 0.35
CA PRO A 124 1.52 -16.66 1.17
C PRO A 124 0.15 -16.43 1.83
N TRP A 125 -0.92 -16.96 1.25
CA TRP A 125 -2.28 -16.76 1.77
C TRP A 125 -3.07 -18.07 1.80
N GLN A 126 -4.04 -18.15 2.71
CA GLN A 126 -5.00 -19.26 2.70
C GLN A 126 -6.00 -19.10 1.55
N VAL A 127 -6.53 -20.22 1.07
CA VAL A 127 -7.40 -20.27 -0.10
C VAL A 127 -8.66 -19.40 0.02
N HIS A 128 -9.23 -19.24 1.22
CA HIS A 128 -10.41 -18.38 1.40
C HIS A 128 -10.08 -16.91 1.14
N ASN A 129 -8.87 -16.46 1.48
CA ASN A 129 -8.40 -15.10 1.23
C ASN A 129 -8.03 -14.87 -0.25
N THR A 130 -7.43 -15.85 -0.92
CA THR A 130 -7.12 -15.70 -2.35
C THR A 130 -8.37 -15.73 -3.21
N ARG A 131 -9.41 -16.53 -2.85
CA ARG A 131 -10.72 -16.51 -3.54
C ARG A 131 -11.40 -15.14 -3.41
N LYS A 132 -11.25 -14.51 -2.26
CA LYS A 132 -11.73 -13.13 -2.05
C LYS A 132 -10.90 -12.12 -2.84
N LEU A 133 -9.58 -12.31 -2.89
CA LEU A 133 -8.66 -11.51 -3.70
C LEU A 133 -9.04 -11.57 -5.20
N ASP A 134 -9.26 -12.77 -5.75
CA ASP A 134 -9.65 -12.94 -7.16
C ASP A 134 -10.93 -12.15 -7.46
N ALA A 135 -11.99 -12.34 -6.65
CA ALA A 135 -13.24 -11.64 -6.84
C ALA A 135 -13.08 -10.11 -6.80
N ILE A 136 -12.34 -9.59 -5.82
CA ILE A 136 -12.11 -8.15 -5.66
C ILE A 136 -11.26 -7.60 -6.82
N ARG A 137 -10.23 -8.32 -7.22
CA ARG A 137 -9.32 -7.87 -8.28
C ARG A 137 -10.02 -7.77 -9.63
N ASP A 138 -10.84 -8.79 -9.95
CA ASP A 138 -11.62 -8.82 -11.17
C ASP A 138 -12.67 -7.70 -11.18
N GLU A 139 -13.34 -7.46 -10.06
CA GLU A 139 -14.33 -6.38 -9.95
C GLU A 139 -13.70 -5.00 -10.11
N ILE A 140 -12.52 -4.74 -9.52
CA ILE A 140 -11.79 -3.48 -9.71
C ILE A 140 -11.47 -3.24 -11.20
N ASP A 141 -11.23 -4.30 -11.99
CA ASP A 141 -10.96 -4.18 -13.42
C ASP A 141 -12.26 -4.00 -14.24
N LEU A 142 -13.40 -4.50 -13.77
CA LEU A 142 -14.70 -4.32 -14.40
C LEU A 142 -15.33 -2.95 -14.13
N LEU A 143 -15.09 -2.38 -12.96
CA LEU A 143 -15.61 -1.07 -12.59
C LEU A 143 -14.90 0.06 -13.37
N THR A 144 -15.69 1.02 -13.85
CA THR A 144 -15.18 2.23 -14.50
C THR A 144 -14.72 3.25 -13.46
N LEU A 145 -13.64 2.93 -12.73
CA LEU A 145 -13.10 3.77 -11.68
C LEU A 145 -12.19 4.86 -12.26
N GLN A 146 -12.25 6.05 -11.69
CA GLN A 146 -11.23 7.08 -11.94
C GLN A 146 -9.87 6.62 -11.39
N SER A 147 -8.78 7.21 -11.87
CA SER A 147 -7.42 6.80 -11.50
C SER A 147 -7.18 6.77 -9.99
N VAL A 148 -7.70 7.76 -9.28
CA VAL A 148 -7.57 7.88 -7.82
C VAL A 148 -8.42 6.84 -7.09
N GLU A 149 -9.68 6.65 -7.50
CA GLU A 149 -10.57 5.62 -6.93
C GLU A 149 -9.97 4.21 -7.08
N ARG A 150 -9.43 3.93 -8.28
CA ARG A 150 -8.72 2.68 -8.56
C ARG A 150 -7.49 2.52 -7.66
N ALA A 151 -6.71 3.58 -7.46
CA ALA A 151 -5.54 3.56 -6.60
C ALA A 151 -5.93 3.34 -5.12
N VAL A 152 -7.02 3.93 -4.64
CA VAL A 152 -7.56 3.70 -3.30
C VAL A 152 -8.00 2.23 -3.13
N ALA A 153 -8.76 1.68 -4.08
CA ALA A 153 -9.21 0.28 -4.04
C ALA A 153 -8.02 -0.70 -4.03
N LEU A 154 -7.05 -0.52 -4.91
CA LEU A 154 -5.85 -1.36 -4.98
C LEU A 154 -4.97 -1.23 -3.74
N THR A 155 -4.79 -0.02 -3.20
CA THR A 155 -4.04 0.20 -1.96
C THR A 155 -4.73 -0.49 -0.79
N SER A 156 -6.04 -0.33 -0.66
CA SER A 156 -6.85 -1.02 0.35
C SER A 156 -6.67 -2.54 0.28
N LEU A 157 -6.73 -3.10 -0.93
CA LEU A 157 -6.52 -4.53 -1.16
C LEU A 157 -5.11 -4.98 -0.77
N MET A 158 -4.07 -4.24 -1.16
CA MET A 158 -2.68 -4.56 -0.79
C MET A 158 -2.45 -4.50 0.71
N LEU A 159 -3.03 -3.51 1.41
CA LEU A 159 -2.98 -3.42 2.87
C LEU A 159 -3.71 -4.58 3.55
N ALA A 160 -4.88 -4.97 3.03
CA ALA A 160 -5.64 -6.10 3.54
C ALA A 160 -4.88 -7.42 3.39
N LEU A 161 -4.25 -7.65 2.23
CA LEU A 161 -3.42 -8.83 1.97
C LEU A 161 -2.20 -8.88 2.90
N ASP A 162 -1.56 -7.75 3.18
CA ASP A 162 -0.44 -7.65 4.13
C ASP A 162 -0.85 -7.99 5.58
N ARG A 163 -2.11 -7.76 5.95
CA ARG A 163 -2.65 -8.10 7.28
C ARG A 163 -2.90 -9.59 7.48
N VAL A 164 -3.16 -10.35 6.40
CA VAL A 164 -3.52 -11.77 6.44
C VAL A 164 -2.46 -12.70 5.81
N ASP A 165 -1.30 -12.17 5.48
CA ASP A 165 -0.22 -12.93 4.85
C ASP A 165 0.45 -13.93 5.80
N ASN A 166 1.09 -14.94 5.22
CA ASN A 166 1.89 -15.93 5.91
C ASN A 166 3.39 -15.80 5.60
N THR A 167 3.85 -14.59 5.30
CA THR A 167 5.26 -14.30 5.00
C THR A 167 6.03 -13.84 6.23
N VAL A 168 7.35 -13.74 6.12
CA VAL A 168 8.22 -13.12 7.14
C VAL A 168 8.49 -11.64 6.86
N GLY A 169 7.63 -10.98 6.06
CA GLY A 169 7.75 -9.57 5.69
C GLY A 169 8.27 -9.34 4.26
N HIS A 170 8.45 -10.39 3.49
CA HIS A 170 8.73 -10.36 2.05
C HIS A 170 8.29 -11.68 1.40
N HIS A 171 7.95 -11.63 0.10
CA HIS A 171 7.36 -12.75 -0.62
C HIS A 171 8.37 -13.84 -1.05
N SER A 172 9.63 -13.76 -0.70
CA SER A 172 10.61 -14.81 -0.96
C SER A 172 10.77 -15.81 0.18
N SER A 173 10.09 -15.59 1.31
CA SER A 173 10.11 -16.48 2.47
C SER A 173 8.75 -16.56 3.14
N TYR A 174 8.27 -17.79 3.31
CA TYR A 174 6.98 -18.10 3.94
C TYR A 174 7.20 -18.87 5.24
N LEU A 175 6.30 -18.67 6.19
CA LEU A 175 6.30 -19.43 7.42
C LEU A 175 5.98 -20.91 7.12
N LYS A 176 6.58 -21.81 7.89
CA LYS A 176 6.34 -23.26 7.75
C LYS A 176 4.89 -23.63 8.09
N ASN A 177 4.36 -23.00 9.12
CA ASN A 177 2.99 -23.19 9.58
C ASN A 177 2.18 -21.90 9.31
N TRP A 178 0.87 -22.02 9.24
CA TRP A 178 -0.02 -20.87 9.15
C TRP A 178 0.07 -19.99 10.40
N ALA A 179 0.41 -18.73 10.22
CA ALA A 179 0.40 -17.77 11.30
C ALA A 179 -1.05 -17.45 11.71
N PRO A 180 -1.33 -17.12 12.98
CA PRO A 180 -2.69 -16.79 13.46
C PRO A 180 -3.39 -15.73 12.60
N ARG A 181 -2.64 -14.75 12.07
CA ARG A 181 -3.19 -13.69 11.21
C ARG A 181 -3.74 -14.21 9.88
N SER A 182 -3.20 -15.32 9.34
CA SER A 182 -3.64 -15.87 8.06
C SER A 182 -5.03 -16.54 8.10
N TYR A 183 -5.54 -16.81 9.31
CA TYR A 183 -6.91 -17.31 9.51
C TYR A 183 -7.98 -16.23 9.54
N ARG A 184 -7.57 -14.96 9.53
CA ARG A 184 -8.51 -13.83 9.45
C ARG A 184 -8.99 -13.67 8.02
N ASP A 185 -10.21 -13.16 7.89
CA ASP A 185 -10.77 -12.83 6.59
C ASP A 185 -10.08 -11.60 5.98
N LEU A 186 -9.94 -11.62 4.66
CA LEU A 186 -9.51 -10.48 3.87
C LEU A 186 -10.62 -9.41 3.92
N LEU A 187 -10.38 -8.34 4.65
CA LEU A 187 -11.29 -7.21 4.80
C LEU A 187 -10.59 -5.92 4.39
N LEU A 188 -11.17 -5.22 3.44
CA LEU A 188 -10.71 -3.93 2.97
C LEU A 188 -11.14 -2.82 3.92
N GLU A 189 -10.29 -1.83 4.10
CA GLU A 189 -10.57 -0.59 4.84
C GLU A 189 -10.12 0.59 3.98
N VAL A 190 -10.78 1.74 4.10
CA VAL A 190 -10.32 2.96 3.43
C VAL A 190 -8.93 3.32 3.98
N PRO A 191 -7.91 3.48 3.11
CA PRO A 191 -6.58 3.89 3.56
C PRO A 191 -6.61 5.25 4.24
N ARG A 192 -5.63 5.50 5.10
CA ARG A 192 -5.48 6.79 5.79
C ARG A 192 -4.88 7.84 4.85
N LEU A 193 -5.73 8.46 4.07
CA LEU A 193 -5.34 9.48 3.11
C LEU A 193 -4.60 10.64 3.80
N VAL A 194 -3.79 11.37 3.05
CA VAL A 194 -3.17 12.60 3.53
C VAL A 194 -4.16 13.74 3.33
N ASP A 195 -4.54 14.38 4.43
CA ASP A 195 -5.39 15.56 4.43
C ASP A 195 -4.55 16.81 4.14
N GLY A 196 -5.09 17.77 3.40
CA GLY A 196 -4.43 19.05 3.15
C GLY A 196 -4.90 19.70 1.87
N GLU A 197 -4.64 21.00 1.76
CA GLU A 197 -4.99 21.80 0.57
C GLU A 197 -3.88 21.80 -0.50
N GLN A 198 -2.72 21.20 -0.18
CA GLN A 198 -1.57 21.20 -1.09
C GLN A 198 -1.74 20.19 -2.21
N GLU A 199 -1.45 20.62 -3.42
CA GLU A 199 -1.37 19.75 -4.58
C GLU A 199 -0.04 19.01 -4.60
N HIS A 200 -0.10 17.68 -4.48
CA HIS A 200 1.04 16.80 -4.62
C HIS A 200 1.11 16.21 -6.01
N ALA A 201 2.32 16.02 -6.54
CA ALA A 201 2.55 15.37 -7.82
C ALA A 201 2.98 13.91 -7.63
N VAL A 202 2.58 13.06 -8.58
CA VAL A 202 2.95 11.64 -8.60
C VAL A 202 3.48 11.30 -9.99
N CYS A 203 4.73 10.83 -10.05
CA CYS A 203 5.41 10.39 -11.25
C CYS A 203 5.67 8.87 -11.21
N CYS A 204 5.92 8.29 -12.38
CA CYS A 204 6.33 6.89 -12.50
C CYS A 204 7.36 6.78 -13.63
N GLU A 205 8.52 7.37 -13.40
CA GLU A 205 9.55 7.64 -14.41
C GLU A 205 10.93 7.25 -13.90
N ASP A 206 11.90 7.15 -14.80
CA ASP A 206 13.29 7.11 -14.38
C ASP A 206 13.62 8.39 -13.61
N ILE A 207 14.39 8.26 -12.53
CA ILE A 207 14.73 9.42 -11.69
C ILE A 207 15.48 10.50 -12.49
N LEU A 208 16.24 10.12 -13.49
CA LEU A 208 16.96 11.08 -14.35
C LEU A 208 16.00 11.94 -15.21
N GLU A 209 14.81 11.43 -15.52
CA GLU A 209 13.74 12.18 -16.20
C GLU A 209 12.95 13.05 -15.24
N CYS A 210 12.92 12.68 -13.94
CA CYS A 210 12.20 13.37 -12.91
C CYS A 210 13.00 14.45 -12.17
N CYS A 211 14.35 14.52 -12.36
CA CYS A 211 15.18 15.46 -11.61
C CYS A 211 14.98 16.95 -11.99
N ASP A 212 14.31 17.24 -13.10
CA ASP A 212 14.01 18.61 -13.55
C ASP A 212 12.78 19.22 -12.83
N GLN A 213 12.20 18.50 -11.87
CA GLN A 213 11.08 19.01 -11.07
C GLN A 213 11.56 20.15 -10.16
N GLU A 214 10.87 21.30 -10.22
CA GLU A 214 11.16 22.43 -9.34
C GLU A 214 10.72 22.09 -7.90
N VAL A 215 11.70 21.75 -7.07
CA VAL A 215 11.54 21.50 -5.62
C VAL A 215 12.72 22.09 -4.85
N ASP A 216 12.48 22.39 -3.56
CA ASP A 216 13.52 22.95 -2.70
C ASP A 216 14.50 21.90 -2.17
N LEU A 217 14.06 20.63 -2.08
CA LEU A 217 14.84 19.52 -1.52
C LEU A 217 14.57 18.23 -2.32
N ALA A 218 15.63 17.46 -2.61
CA ALA A 218 15.55 16.14 -3.23
C ALA A 218 16.37 15.10 -2.44
#